data_7bb90f3fe6cd0d017f8be73df0b8c714
#
_entry.id   7bb90f3fe6cd0d017f8be73df0b8c714
#
_cell.length_a   1.000
_cell.length_b   1.000
_cell.length_c   1.000
_cell.angle_alpha   90.00
_cell.angle_beta   90.00
_cell.angle_gamma   90.00
#
_symmetry.space_group_name_H-M   'P 1'
#
loop_
_entity.id
_entity.type
_entity.pdbx_description
1 polymer ?
#
loop_
_entity_poly.entity_id
_entity_poly.type
_entity_poly.pdbx_seq_one_letter_code
_entity_poly.pdbx_strand_id
1 'polypeptide(L)'
;SKEFLNILQTTENGWSKDDILLTHIKDALDSTEQEDFVFTVSVQGHGNYPTEKVIENPKITVTGAPTEEKNNAWEYYVNQVYEMDQFAGNLVKMMEERGEPTVVVFYGDHLPTMGLEAKDMKNRYLYNTNYVIWDNLGLQKEDRNIPSYQIMADVMDRLGLHSGTVFNYHQQRRQTKDYLKDLELLQYDILYGDQYVYNGKPPITEGHMQMGIKEVTLTDLVENLDETYSLYGTNFTKWSKVYINDEKQESTFLNNTRIELPDSKLKDGDIITVSQVGSSNTI
;
A
#
# COMPACT_ATOMS: atom_id res chain seq x y z
N SER A 1 6.78 2.69 -0.13
CA SER A 1 7.56 1.44 -0.07
C SER A 1 8.94 1.69 0.55
N LYS A 2 9.68 0.63 0.91
CA LYS A 2 11.00 0.76 1.53
C LYS A 2 12.02 1.51 0.64
N GLU A 3 11.84 1.49 -0.67
CA GLU A 3 12.69 2.22 -1.60
C GLU A 3 12.56 3.74 -1.45
N PHE A 4 11.37 4.22 -1.14
CA PHE A 4 11.06 5.64 -1.02
C PHE A 4 11.15 6.16 0.41
N LEU A 5 10.95 5.30 1.40
CA LEU A 5 10.89 5.68 2.81
C LEU A 5 12.21 5.44 3.57
N ASN A 6 13.23 4.87 2.92
CA ASN A 6 14.49 4.46 3.57
C ASN A 6 14.25 3.57 4.82
N ILE A 7 13.35 2.61 4.70
CA ILE A 7 12.95 1.74 5.81
C ILE A 7 14.13 0.88 6.26
N LEU A 8 14.51 1.00 7.52
CA LEU A 8 15.61 0.25 8.14
C LEU A 8 15.13 -0.96 8.95
N GLN A 9 13.87 -0.95 9.42
CA GLN A 9 13.32 -2.04 10.22
C GLN A 9 12.71 -3.10 9.31
N THR A 10 13.38 -4.23 9.24
CA THR A 10 12.95 -5.37 8.44
C THR A 10 12.84 -6.63 9.29
N THR A 11 12.04 -7.58 8.81
CA THR A 11 12.02 -8.95 9.31
C THR A 11 13.32 -9.65 8.92
N GLU A 12 13.57 -10.82 9.49
CA GLU A 12 14.72 -11.68 9.15
C GLU A 12 14.73 -12.07 7.67
N ASN A 13 13.58 -12.05 7.02
CA ASN A 13 13.42 -12.31 5.58
C ASN A 13 13.41 -11.04 4.71
N GLY A 14 13.73 -9.88 5.29
CA GLY A 14 13.91 -8.61 4.59
C GLY A 14 12.62 -7.86 4.24
N TRP A 15 11.43 -8.30 4.69
CA TRP A 15 10.20 -7.52 4.59
C TRP A 15 10.19 -6.37 5.59
N SER A 16 9.57 -5.27 5.25
CA SER A 16 9.40 -4.14 6.15
C SER A 16 8.48 -4.51 7.31
N LYS A 17 8.85 -4.13 8.54
CA LYS A 17 7.97 -4.32 9.70
C LYS A 17 6.83 -3.32 9.69
N ASP A 18 5.64 -3.75 10.12
CA ASP A 18 4.42 -2.94 10.06
C ASP A 18 4.40 -1.79 11.08
N ASP A 19 5.13 -1.92 12.18
CA ASP A 19 5.22 -0.89 13.22
C ASP A 19 5.66 0.48 12.69
N ILE A 20 6.47 0.51 11.61
CA ILE A 20 6.86 1.76 10.95
C ILE A 20 5.67 2.53 10.36
N LEU A 21 4.58 1.82 10.02
CA LEU A 21 3.38 2.43 9.43
C LEU A 21 2.67 3.35 10.42
N LEU A 22 2.81 3.16 11.73
CA LEU A 22 2.19 4.03 12.74
C LEU A 22 2.58 5.50 12.54
N THR A 23 3.89 5.75 12.37
CA THR A 23 4.38 7.11 12.13
C THR A 23 3.84 7.69 10.83
N HIS A 24 3.84 6.89 9.76
CA HIS A 24 3.39 7.36 8.45
C HIS A 24 1.88 7.56 8.36
N ILE A 25 1.09 6.72 9.05
CA ILE A 25 -0.35 6.94 9.18
C ILE A 25 -0.61 8.22 9.97
N LYS A 26 0.11 8.41 11.09
CA LYS A 26 0.00 9.63 11.87
C LYS A 26 0.35 10.88 11.04
N ASP A 27 1.48 10.85 10.32
CA ASP A 27 1.91 11.97 9.47
C ASP A 27 0.88 12.28 8.37
N ALA A 28 0.25 11.25 7.79
CA ALA A 28 -0.81 11.43 6.81
C ALA A 28 -2.03 12.12 7.41
N LEU A 29 -2.50 11.66 8.57
CA LEU A 29 -3.63 12.24 9.30
C LEU A 29 -3.35 13.66 9.82
N ASP A 30 -2.09 14.01 10.08
CA ASP A 30 -1.69 15.35 10.53
C ASP A 30 -1.44 16.32 9.36
N SER A 31 -1.46 15.81 8.11
CA SER A 31 -1.12 16.61 6.91
C SER A 31 -2.25 17.52 6.44
N THR A 32 -3.49 17.24 6.82
CA THR A 32 -4.67 18.02 6.47
C THR A 32 -5.52 18.33 7.71
N GLU A 33 -6.39 19.33 7.61
CA GLU A 33 -7.41 19.66 8.63
C GLU A 33 -8.80 19.10 8.24
N GLN A 34 -8.85 18.31 7.16
CA GLN A 34 -10.08 17.75 6.59
C GLN A 34 -10.16 16.25 6.91
N GLU A 35 -11.29 15.65 6.55
CA GLU A 35 -11.47 14.21 6.66
C GLU A 35 -10.52 13.47 5.72
N ASP A 36 -9.85 12.46 6.25
CA ASP A 36 -8.86 11.68 5.53
C ASP A 36 -9.36 10.28 5.19
N PHE A 37 -8.95 9.78 4.04
CA PHE A 37 -9.02 8.38 3.67
C PHE A 37 -7.60 7.83 3.51
N VAL A 38 -7.16 7.01 4.46
CA VAL A 38 -5.82 6.43 4.45
C VAL A 38 -5.90 4.95 4.07
N PHE A 39 -5.36 4.60 2.90
CA PHE A 39 -5.21 3.22 2.45
C PHE A 39 -3.79 2.72 2.71
N THR A 40 -3.65 1.76 3.61
CA THR A 40 -2.36 1.23 4.03
C THR A 40 -2.22 -0.23 3.64
N VAL A 41 -1.10 -0.59 3.03
CA VAL A 41 -0.77 -1.99 2.69
C VAL A 41 0.40 -2.44 3.56
N SER A 42 0.16 -3.43 4.41
CA SER A 42 1.22 -4.09 5.19
C SER A 42 1.88 -5.20 4.37
N VAL A 43 3.11 -5.57 4.73
CA VAL A 43 3.88 -6.57 4.00
C VAL A 43 4.63 -7.53 4.93
N GLN A 44 4.59 -7.30 6.24
CA GLN A 44 5.39 -8.06 7.19
C GLN A 44 5.11 -9.57 7.16
N GLY A 45 3.85 -9.95 7.02
CA GLY A 45 3.41 -11.35 6.94
C GLY A 45 3.51 -11.98 5.55
N HIS A 46 4.06 -11.26 4.54
CA HIS A 46 4.14 -11.75 3.16
C HIS A 46 5.07 -12.94 3.00
N GLY A 47 4.82 -13.74 1.99
CA GLY A 47 5.46 -15.01 1.66
C GLY A 47 6.99 -15.02 1.58
N ASN A 48 7.56 -16.12 1.10
CA ASN A 48 8.96 -16.52 1.24
C ASN A 48 9.32 -16.85 2.70
N TYR A 49 8.56 -17.74 3.31
CA TYR A 49 8.78 -18.16 4.68
C TYR A 49 10.05 -19.02 4.78
N PRO A 50 11.02 -18.65 5.65
CA PRO A 50 12.27 -19.39 5.80
C PRO A 50 12.03 -20.81 6.25
N THR A 51 12.71 -21.76 5.61
CA THR A 51 12.71 -23.18 6.01
C THR A 51 13.73 -23.49 7.09
N GLU A 52 14.65 -22.57 7.35
CA GLU A 52 15.62 -22.62 8.42
C GLU A 52 15.13 -21.82 9.63
N LYS A 53 15.65 -22.13 10.80
CA LYS A 53 15.33 -21.38 12.02
C LYS A 53 16.06 -20.04 12.02
N VAL A 54 15.32 -18.95 11.77
CA VAL A 54 15.86 -17.58 11.68
C VAL A 54 15.56 -16.72 12.92
N ILE A 55 14.52 -17.07 13.69
CA ILE A 55 14.17 -16.36 14.93
C ILE A 55 14.83 -17.09 16.11
N GLU A 56 15.80 -16.43 16.77
CA GLU A 56 16.50 -17.02 17.91
C GLU A 56 15.61 -17.23 19.14
N ASN A 57 14.76 -16.25 19.43
CA ASN A 57 13.89 -16.23 20.61
C ASN A 57 12.43 -15.97 20.20
N PRO A 58 11.74 -16.96 19.60
CA PRO A 58 10.36 -16.79 19.14
C PRO A 58 9.42 -16.58 20.33
N LYS A 59 8.44 -15.69 20.16
CA LYS A 59 7.34 -15.49 21.13
C LYS A 59 6.36 -16.67 21.11
N ILE A 60 6.19 -17.25 19.94
CA ILE A 60 5.32 -18.40 19.70
C ILE A 60 6.15 -19.51 19.08
N THR A 61 6.18 -20.67 19.73
CA THR A 61 6.85 -21.86 19.21
C THR A 61 5.86 -22.76 18.50
N VAL A 62 6.23 -23.26 17.32
CA VAL A 62 5.40 -24.19 16.53
C VAL A 62 6.01 -25.58 16.56
N THR A 63 5.16 -26.58 16.76
CA THR A 63 5.55 -28.00 16.74
C THR A 63 4.47 -28.82 16.04
N GLY A 64 4.85 -30.02 15.56
CA GLY A 64 3.89 -30.98 15.01
C GLY A 64 3.63 -30.86 13.51
N ALA A 65 4.34 -29.99 12.78
CA ALA A 65 4.31 -30.03 11.33
C ALA A 65 5.04 -31.30 10.79
N PRO A 66 4.75 -31.74 9.55
CA PRO A 66 5.32 -32.96 8.99
C PRO A 66 6.84 -32.98 8.87
N THR A 67 7.49 -31.82 8.74
CA THR A 67 8.95 -31.68 8.64
C THR A 67 9.42 -30.49 9.48
N GLU A 68 10.72 -30.45 9.78
CA GLU A 68 11.36 -29.36 10.50
C GLU A 68 11.27 -28.04 9.72
N GLU A 69 11.48 -28.08 8.40
CA GLU A 69 11.37 -26.91 7.53
C GLU A 69 9.97 -26.29 7.61
N LYS A 70 8.92 -27.14 7.65
CA LYS A 70 7.54 -26.67 7.82
C LYS A 70 7.31 -26.09 9.22
N ASN A 71 7.87 -26.68 10.28
CA ASN A 71 7.80 -26.08 11.61
C ASN A 71 8.44 -24.68 11.61
N ASN A 72 9.65 -24.54 11.03
CA ASN A 72 10.36 -23.28 10.96
C ASN A 72 9.58 -22.22 10.18
N ALA A 73 9.03 -22.58 9.03
CA ALA A 73 8.22 -21.67 8.21
C ALA A 73 6.95 -21.19 8.94
N TRP A 74 6.24 -22.10 9.64
CA TRP A 74 5.08 -21.74 10.45
C TRP A 74 5.46 -20.94 11.68
N GLU A 75 6.57 -21.27 12.36
CA GLU A 75 7.06 -20.52 13.53
C GLU A 75 7.42 -19.09 13.12
N TYR A 76 8.11 -18.91 11.99
CA TYR A 76 8.38 -17.59 11.44
C TYR A 76 7.06 -16.83 11.21
N TYR A 77 6.12 -17.40 10.44
CA TYR A 77 4.87 -16.74 10.08
C TYR A 77 4.05 -16.32 11.30
N VAL A 78 3.84 -17.21 12.27
CA VAL A 78 3.02 -16.85 13.45
C VAL A 78 3.67 -15.79 14.33
N ASN A 79 5.00 -15.70 14.35
CA ASN A 79 5.69 -14.61 15.04
C ASN A 79 5.56 -13.28 14.28
N GLN A 80 5.53 -13.29 12.95
CA GLN A 80 5.18 -12.09 12.19
C GLN A 80 3.74 -11.67 12.45
N VAL A 81 2.79 -12.60 12.48
CA VAL A 81 1.38 -12.31 12.82
C VAL A 81 1.26 -11.74 14.24
N TYR A 82 2.04 -12.25 15.20
CA TYR A 82 2.09 -11.69 16.55
C TYR A 82 2.51 -10.21 16.54
N GLU A 83 3.54 -9.85 15.80
CA GLU A 83 3.97 -8.45 15.67
C GLU A 83 2.93 -7.59 14.93
N MET A 84 2.28 -8.13 13.89
CA MET A 84 1.17 -7.46 13.18
C MET A 84 -0.02 -7.19 14.11
N ASP A 85 -0.33 -8.12 15.02
CA ASP A 85 -1.37 -7.94 16.04
C ASP A 85 -1.01 -6.81 17.02
N GLN A 86 0.27 -6.71 17.42
CA GLN A 86 0.75 -5.59 18.24
C GLN A 86 0.63 -4.25 17.48
N PHE A 87 0.98 -4.21 16.21
CA PHE A 87 0.78 -3.04 15.36
C PHE A 87 -0.70 -2.65 15.30
N ALA A 88 -1.60 -3.60 15.07
CA ALA A 88 -3.05 -3.33 15.03
C ALA A 88 -3.56 -2.75 16.36
N GLY A 89 -3.12 -3.31 17.49
CA GLY A 89 -3.45 -2.80 18.82
C GLY A 89 -2.91 -1.38 19.06
N ASN A 90 -1.68 -1.10 18.64
CA ASN A 90 -1.06 0.23 18.75
C ASN A 90 -1.77 1.24 17.84
N LEU A 91 -2.19 0.84 16.64
CA LEU A 91 -2.96 1.72 15.75
C LEU A 91 -4.31 2.08 16.36
N VAL A 92 -5.05 1.11 16.87
CA VAL A 92 -6.32 1.37 17.57
C VAL A 92 -6.12 2.34 18.73
N LYS A 93 -5.12 2.09 19.58
CA LYS A 93 -4.78 2.99 20.70
C LYS A 93 -4.45 4.40 20.23
N MET A 94 -3.68 4.54 19.17
CA MET A 94 -3.35 5.83 18.58
C MET A 94 -4.60 6.58 18.10
N MET A 95 -5.58 5.88 17.50
CA MET A 95 -6.86 6.48 17.09
C MET A 95 -7.73 6.88 18.29
N GLU A 96 -7.74 6.06 19.34
CA GLU A 96 -8.43 6.41 20.60
C GLU A 96 -7.83 7.66 21.23
N GLU A 97 -6.51 7.75 21.33
CA GLU A 97 -5.80 8.91 21.89
C GLU A 97 -5.98 10.16 21.04
N ARG A 98 -6.07 10.02 19.71
CA ARG A 98 -6.37 11.12 18.80
C ARG A 98 -7.79 11.71 19.03
N GLY A 99 -8.75 10.85 19.35
CA GLY A 99 -10.11 11.25 19.72
C GLY A 99 -10.97 11.78 18.57
N GLU A 100 -10.49 11.74 17.33
CA GLU A 100 -11.26 12.09 16.14
C GLU A 100 -12.19 10.96 15.72
N PRO A 101 -13.37 11.25 15.14
CA PRO A 101 -14.27 10.25 14.60
C PRO A 101 -13.54 9.35 13.60
N THR A 102 -13.38 8.05 13.90
CA THR A 102 -12.52 7.16 13.12
C THR A 102 -13.15 5.79 12.94
N VAL A 103 -12.99 5.23 11.74
CA VAL A 103 -13.24 3.83 11.42
C VAL A 103 -11.96 3.21 10.87
N VAL A 104 -11.54 2.09 11.44
CA VAL A 104 -10.38 1.31 10.95
C VAL A 104 -10.88 -0.04 10.44
N VAL A 105 -10.49 -0.40 9.23
CA VAL A 105 -10.83 -1.68 8.62
C VAL A 105 -9.56 -2.49 8.41
N PHE A 106 -9.42 -3.58 9.15
CA PHE A 106 -8.36 -4.56 8.93
C PHE A 106 -8.93 -5.70 8.09
N TYR A 107 -8.21 -6.11 7.06
CA TYR A 107 -8.60 -7.26 6.25
C TYR A 107 -7.39 -7.95 5.66
N GLY A 108 -7.47 -9.29 5.51
CA GLY A 108 -6.48 -10.05 4.77
C GLY A 108 -6.87 -10.12 3.29
N ASP A 109 -5.92 -9.96 2.41
CA ASP A 109 -6.10 -10.11 0.96
C ASP A 109 -6.07 -11.58 0.54
N HIS A 110 -5.24 -12.40 1.17
CA HIS A 110 -5.15 -13.85 0.94
C HIS A 110 -4.56 -14.59 2.17
N LEU A 111 -4.64 -15.91 2.15
CA LEU A 111 -3.99 -16.78 3.13
C LEU A 111 -2.48 -16.92 2.84
N PRO A 112 -1.65 -17.32 3.84
CA PRO A 112 -0.23 -17.54 3.64
C PRO A 112 0.01 -18.70 2.66
N THR A 113 1.08 -18.58 1.85
CA THR A 113 1.50 -19.58 0.86
C THR A 113 2.25 -20.76 1.50
N MET A 114 1.58 -21.48 2.41
CA MET A 114 2.13 -22.60 3.19
C MET A 114 1.79 -23.97 2.63
N GLY A 115 1.32 -24.04 1.38
CA GLY A 115 0.86 -25.28 0.76
C GLY A 115 -0.44 -25.80 1.35
N LEU A 116 -1.30 -24.91 1.85
CA LEU A 116 -2.62 -25.24 2.36
C LEU A 116 -3.54 -25.71 1.24
N GLU A 117 -4.33 -26.75 1.53
CA GLU A 117 -5.38 -27.25 0.64
C GLU A 117 -6.76 -27.04 1.28
N ALA A 118 -7.82 -27.08 0.49
CA ALA A 118 -9.19 -26.93 0.99
C ALA A 118 -9.53 -27.93 2.12
N LYS A 119 -8.95 -29.13 2.08
CA LYS A 119 -9.14 -30.15 3.13
C LYS A 119 -8.56 -29.76 4.48
N ASP A 120 -7.55 -28.88 4.50
CA ASP A 120 -6.86 -28.41 5.71
C ASP A 120 -7.66 -27.28 6.40
N MET A 121 -8.55 -26.64 5.66
CA MET A 121 -9.37 -25.53 6.16
C MET A 121 -10.65 -26.04 6.82
N LYS A 122 -10.98 -25.50 7.99
CA LYS A 122 -12.20 -25.85 8.73
C LYS A 122 -13.47 -25.56 7.90
N ASN A 123 -13.47 -24.48 7.15
CA ASN A 123 -14.58 -24.07 6.29
C ASN A 123 -14.48 -24.60 4.85
N ARG A 124 -13.38 -25.28 4.49
CA ARG A 124 -13.09 -25.79 3.15
C ARG A 124 -12.87 -24.73 2.06
N TYR A 125 -12.67 -23.46 2.43
CA TYR A 125 -12.46 -22.36 1.49
C TYR A 125 -11.04 -21.79 1.62
N LEU A 126 -10.22 -21.91 0.57
CA LEU A 126 -8.86 -21.37 0.53
C LEU A 126 -8.79 -19.86 0.29
N TYR A 127 -9.84 -19.30 -0.28
CA TYR A 127 -9.85 -17.88 -0.69
C TYR A 127 -10.63 -16.97 0.26
N ASN A 128 -11.10 -17.54 1.38
CA ASN A 128 -11.74 -16.75 2.42
C ASN A 128 -10.70 -16.20 3.38
N THR A 129 -10.78 -14.92 3.65
CA THR A 129 -10.02 -14.22 4.69
C THR A 129 -10.97 -13.61 5.70
N ASN A 130 -10.44 -13.05 6.75
CA ASN A 130 -11.23 -12.33 7.75
C ASN A 130 -11.07 -10.82 7.56
N TYR A 131 -12.07 -10.07 7.97
CA TYR A 131 -11.97 -8.63 8.16
C TYR A 131 -12.53 -8.25 9.53
N VAL A 132 -12.03 -7.16 10.07
CA VAL A 132 -12.50 -6.56 11.33
C VAL A 132 -12.69 -5.08 11.11
N ILE A 133 -13.81 -4.55 11.57
CA ILE A 133 -14.09 -3.12 11.60
C ILE A 133 -14.04 -2.67 13.06
N TRP A 134 -13.17 -1.73 13.36
CA TRP A 134 -13.12 -1.01 14.62
C TRP A 134 -13.55 0.43 14.40
N ASP A 135 -14.27 1.01 15.34
CA ASP A 135 -14.68 2.40 15.31
C ASP A 135 -14.78 2.99 16.72
N ASN A 136 -14.68 4.31 16.83
CA ASN A 136 -14.98 5.08 18.03
C ASN A 136 -16.30 5.85 17.92
N LEU A 137 -17.16 5.49 16.98
CA LEU A 137 -18.45 6.13 16.70
C LEU A 137 -19.63 5.44 17.39
N GLY A 138 -19.41 4.22 17.88
CA GLY A 138 -20.45 3.38 18.50
C GLY A 138 -21.33 2.67 17.48
N LEU A 139 -20.79 2.31 16.33
CA LEU A 139 -21.49 1.48 15.35
C LEU A 139 -21.84 0.12 15.94
N GLN A 140 -23.03 -0.38 15.65
CA GLN A 140 -23.41 -1.71 16.11
C GLN A 140 -22.52 -2.77 15.47
N LYS A 141 -22.05 -3.73 16.30
CA LYS A 141 -21.34 -4.90 15.80
C LYS A 141 -22.27 -5.76 14.94
N GLU A 142 -21.78 -6.11 13.77
CA GLU A 142 -22.45 -7.00 12.84
C GLU A 142 -21.46 -7.96 12.22
N ASP A 143 -21.69 -9.27 12.41
CA ASP A 143 -20.89 -10.31 11.78
C ASP A 143 -21.51 -10.65 10.42
N ARG A 144 -20.78 -10.39 9.33
CA ARG A 144 -21.24 -10.60 7.95
C ARG A 144 -20.20 -11.31 7.11
N ASN A 145 -20.67 -12.16 6.19
CA ASN A 145 -19.86 -12.67 5.10
C ASN A 145 -20.15 -11.82 3.85
N ILE A 146 -19.18 -11.09 3.40
CA ILE A 146 -19.29 -10.22 2.21
C ILE A 146 -18.09 -10.44 1.28
N PRO A 147 -18.24 -10.26 -0.03
CA PRO A 147 -17.13 -10.20 -0.95
C PRO A 147 -16.20 -9.01 -0.61
N SER A 148 -14.89 -9.20 -0.77
CA SER A 148 -13.90 -8.16 -0.44
C SER A 148 -14.18 -6.81 -1.15
N TYR A 149 -14.63 -6.85 -2.39
CA TYR A 149 -14.98 -5.64 -3.17
C TYR A 149 -16.22 -4.88 -2.67
N GLN A 150 -16.95 -5.41 -1.68
CA GLN A 150 -18.08 -4.74 -1.04
C GLN A 150 -17.74 -4.15 0.33
N ILE A 151 -16.56 -4.44 0.90
CA ILE A 151 -16.21 -4.02 2.28
C ILE A 151 -16.37 -2.51 2.45
N MET A 152 -15.78 -1.70 1.57
CA MET A 152 -15.87 -0.25 1.70
C MET A 152 -17.28 0.29 1.48
N ALA A 153 -18.05 -0.31 0.56
CA ALA A 153 -19.44 0.08 0.37
C ALA A 153 -20.31 -0.24 1.60
N ASP A 154 -20.03 -1.34 2.29
CA ASP A 154 -20.69 -1.71 3.53
C ASP A 154 -20.32 -0.75 4.68
N VAL A 155 -19.06 -0.37 4.81
CA VAL A 155 -18.61 0.63 5.78
C VAL A 155 -19.29 1.98 5.54
N MET A 156 -19.31 2.46 4.30
CA MET A 156 -19.96 3.71 3.93
C MET A 156 -21.47 3.67 4.20
N ASP A 157 -22.14 2.55 3.90
CA ASP A 157 -23.57 2.35 4.20
C ASP A 157 -23.86 2.46 5.70
N ARG A 158 -23.01 1.84 6.55
CA ARG A 158 -23.11 1.91 8.01
C ARG A 158 -22.87 3.31 8.58
N LEU A 159 -22.10 4.13 7.89
CA LEU A 159 -21.87 5.54 8.22
C LEU A 159 -22.96 6.48 7.65
N GLY A 160 -23.94 5.95 6.92
CA GLY A 160 -24.96 6.75 6.25
C GLY A 160 -24.45 7.53 5.03
N LEU A 161 -23.30 7.11 4.49
CA LEU A 161 -22.69 7.74 3.33
C LEU A 161 -23.11 7.01 2.05
N HIS A 162 -23.91 7.67 1.23
CA HIS A 162 -24.50 7.11 0.02
C HIS A 162 -24.06 7.87 -1.24
N SER A 163 -22.82 8.31 -1.28
CA SER A 163 -22.23 8.99 -2.43
C SER A 163 -21.31 8.06 -3.24
N GLY A 164 -21.10 8.43 -4.51
CA GLY A 164 -20.27 7.64 -5.42
C GLY A 164 -21.04 6.52 -6.13
N THR A 165 -20.89 6.47 -7.45
CA THR A 165 -21.67 5.57 -8.33
C THR A 165 -21.50 4.09 -7.95
N VAL A 166 -20.27 3.63 -7.78
CA VAL A 166 -19.98 2.22 -7.50
C VAL A 166 -20.42 1.84 -6.07
N PHE A 167 -20.19 2.70 -5.08
CA PHE A 167 -20.66 2.46 -3.70
C PHE A 167 -22.18 2.38 -3.63
N ASN A 168 -22.89 3.32 -4.24
CA ASN A 168 -24.35 3.28 -4.32
C ASN A 168 -24.87 2.03 -5.01
N TYR A 169 -24.20 1.61 -6.09
CA TYR A 169 -24.53 0.37 -6.76
C TYR A 169 -24.44 -0.84 -5.79
N HIS A 170 -23.31 -0.99 -5.11
CA HIS A 170 -23.12 -2.07 -4.13
C HIS A 170 -24.15 -2.00 -3.00
N GLN A 171 -24.39 -0.85 -2.42
CA GLN A 171 -25.34 -0.66 -1.33
C GLN A 171 -26.76 -1.04 -1.72
N GLN A 172 -27.20 -0.64 -2.91
CA GLN A 172 -28.59 -0.82 -3.35
C GLN A 172 -28.85 -2.17 -4.05
N ARG A 173 -27.85 -2.72 -4.73
CA ARG A 173 -28.03 -3.85 -5.64
C ARG A 173 -27.43 -5.17 -5.15
N ARG A 174 -26.63 -5.19 -4.08
CA ARG A 174 -25.88 -6.38 -3.58
C ARG A 174 -26.74 -7.64 -3.36
N GLN A 175 -28.05 -7.50 -3.16
CA GLN A 175 -28.95 -8.63 -2.94
C GLN A 175 -29.82 -8.97 -4.16
N THR A 176 -29.64 -8.29 -5.28
CA THR A 176 -30.45 -8.55 -6.48
C THR A 176 -29.90 -9.72 -7.28
N LYS A 177 -30.79 -10.43 -7.99
CA LYS A 177 -30.44 -11.61 -8.79
C LYS A 177 -29.39 -11.32 -9.88
N ASP A 178 -29.49 -10.17 -10.51
CA ASP A 178 -28.63 -9.78 -11.64
C ASP A 178 -27.44 -8.92 -11.22
N TYR A 179 -27.13 -8.90 -9.92
CA TYR A 179 -26.09 -8.05 -9.34
C TYR A 179 -24.75 -8.08 -10.10
N LEU A 180 -24.17 -9.27 -10.32
CA LEU A 180 -22.85 -9.37 -11.00
C LEU A 180 -22.93 -8.95 -12.46
N LYS A 181 -24.01 -9.30 -13.15
CA LYS A 181 -24.20 -8.91 -14.55
C LYS A 181 -24.35 -7.39 -14.72
N ASP A 182 -25.13 -6.78 -13.85
CA ASP A 182 -25.35 -5.33 -13.88
C ASP A 182 -24.07 -4.60 -13.45
N LEU A 183 -23.26 -5.17 -12.52
CA LEU A 183 -21.94 -4.64 -12.15
C LEU A 183 -20.95 -4.67 -13.32
N GLU A 184 -20.95 -5.76 -14.08
CA GLU A 184 -20.11 -5.89 -15.28
C GLU A 184 -20.48 -4.83 -16.33
N LEU A 185 -21.77 -4.61 -16.55
CA LEU A 185 -22.26 -3.57 -17.47
C LEU A 185 -21.88 -2.16 -16.98
N LEU A 186 -22.00 -1.90 -15.67
CA LEU A 186 -21.61 -0.62 -15.07
C LEU A 186 -20.10 -0.37 -15.23
N GLN A 187 -19.29 -1.39 -14.96
CA GLN A 187 -17.84 -1.30 -15.14
C GLN A 187 -17.46 -1.05 -16.60
N TYR A 188 -18.12 -1.74 -17.53
CA TYR A 188 -17.89 -1.52 -18.95
C TYR A 188 -18.25 -0.09 -19.37
N ASP A 189 -19.41 0.42 -18.94
CA ASP A 189 -19.82 1.80 -19.26
C ASP A 189 -18.83 2.83 -18.72
N ILE A 190 -18.34 2.65 -17.50
CA ILE A 190 -17.37 3.57 -16.87
C ILE A 190 -16.02 3.56 -17.59
N LEU A 191 -15.51 2.38 -17.97
CA LEU A 191 -14.13 2.21 -18.43
C LEU A 191 -13.98 2.27 -19.94
N TYR A 192 -14.96 1.79 -20.68
CA TYR A 192 -14.87 1.57 -22.12
C TYR A 192 -16.08 2.06 -22.91
N GLY A 193 -17.21 2.35 -22.25
CA GLY A 193 -18.45 2.78 -22.86
C GLY A 193 -18.55 4.29 -23.03
N ASP A 194 -19.76 4.74 -23.30
CA ASP A 194 -20.06 6.17 -23.49
C ASP A 194 -20.29 6.92 -22.17
N GLN A 195 -20.07 6.26 -21.04
CA GLN A 195 -20.19 6.81 -19.69
C GLN A 195 -21.60 7.37 -19.40
N TYR A 196 -22.63 6.63 -19.81
CA TYR A 196 -24.04 6.99 -19.61
C TYR A 196 -24.36 7.24 -18.14
N VAL A 197 -23.74 6.50 -17.22
CA VAL A 197 -23.88 6.68 -15.77
C VAL A 197 -23.47 8.08 -15.29
N TYR A 198 -22.64 8.76 -16.05
CA TYR A 198 -22.18 10.13 -15.82
C TYR A 198 -22.73 11.13 -16.84
N ASN A 199 -23.73 10.75 -17.61
CA ASN A 199 -24.28 11.56 -18.73
C ASN A 199 -23.18 11.99 -19.74
N GLY A 200 -22.23 11.12 -20.02
CA GLY A 200 -21.08 11.36 -20.91
C GLY A 200 -20.03 12.34 -20.37
N LYS A 201 -20.09 12.67 -19.08
CA LYS A 201 -19.14 13.60 -18.44
C LYS A 201 -18.56 12.94 -17.19
N PRO A 202 -17.43 12.22 -17.28
CA PRO A 202 -16.84 11.57 -16.12
C PRO A 202 -16.52 12.60 -15.02
N PRO A 203 -16.78 12.27 -13.75
CA PRO A 203 -16.49 13.16 -12.63
C PRO A 203 -15.00 13.16 -12.26
N ILE A 204 -14.14 12.75 -13.20
CA ILE A 204 -12.69 12.67 -12.99
C ILE A 204 -12.08 14.00 -13.40
N THR A 205 -11.46 14.69 -12.47
CA THR A 205 -10.55 15.80 -12.75
C THR A 205 -9.13 15.26 -12.84
N GLU A 206 -8.34 15.80 -13.75
CA GLU A 206 -6.91 15.50 -13.78
C GLU A 206 -6.29 15.88 -12.43
N GLY A 207 -5.74 14.90 -11.74
CA GLY A 207 -5.06 15.08 -10.47
C GLY A 207 -3.57 14.80 -10.62
N HIS A 208 -2.76 15.46 -9.81
CA HIS A 208 -1.36 15.11 -9.70
C HIS A 208 -1.23 13.81 -8.90
N MET A 209 -0.90 12.72 -9.59
CA MET A 209 -0.53 11.48 -8.92
C MET A 209 0.97 11.50 -8.64
N GLN A 210 1.33 11.60 -7.36
CA GLN A 210 2.72 11.57 -6.92
C GLN A 210 3.09 10.18 -6.41
N MET A 211 4.26 9.70 -6.81
CA MET A 211 4.86 8.50 -6.23
C MET A 211 5.70 8.90 -5.00
N GLY A 212 5.38 8.31 -3.86
CA GLY A 212 6.08 8.57 -2.61
C GLY A 212 5.41 9.61 -1.71
N ILE A 213 5.99 9.83 -0.52
CA ILE A 213 5.42 10.69 0.54
C ILE A 213 5.86 12.15 0.38
N LYS A 214 7.00 12.39 -0.27
CA LYS A 214 7.57 13.73 -0.44
C LYS A 214 7.82 14.03 -1.89
N GLU A 215 7.47 15.24 -2.27
CA GLU A 215 7.75 15.73 -3.61
C GLU A 215 9.27 15.76 -3.87
N VAL A 216 9.68 15.25 -5.04
CA VAL A 216 11.04 15.36 -5.52
C VAL A 216 11.13 16.62 -6.34
N THR A 217 12.02 17.52 -5.96
CA THR A 217 12.25 18.79 -6.68
C THR A 217 13.66 18.86 -7.20
N LEU A 218 13.83 19.44 -8.37
CA LEU A 218 15.12 19.84 -8.93
C LEU A 218 15.25 21.37 -8.78
N THR A 219 16.31 21.82 -8.12
CA THR A 219 16.49 23.24 -7.79
C THR A 219 17.64 23.90 -8.54
N ASP A 220 18.69 23.14 -8.85
CA ASP A 220 19.90 23.71 -9.47
C ASP A 220 20.70 22.66 -10.24
N LEU A 221 21.51 23.15 -11.18
CA LEU A 221 22.46 22.38 -11.96
C LEU A 221 23.81 23.10 -11.95
N VAL A 222 24.85 22.45 -11.52
CA VAL A 222 26.19 23.01 -11.40
C VAL A 222 27.18 22.16 -12.22
N GLU A 223 27.90 22.80 -13.14
CA GLU A 223 29.04 22.18 -13.81
C GLU A 223 30.25 22.13 -12.87
N ASN A 224 30.82 20.95 -12.72
CA ASN A 224 32.00 20.71 -11.88
C ASN A 224 33.29 20.93 -12.67
N LEU A 225 34.41 21.08 -11.98
CA LEU A 225 35.74 21.32 -12.59
C LEU A 225 36.25 20.15 -13.46
N ASP A 226 35.66 18.96 -13.27
CA ASP A 226 36.00 17.71 -13.96
C ASP A 226 35.05 17.38 -15.12
N GLU A 227 34.33 18.37 -15.61
CA GLU A 227 33.35 18.26 -16.71
C GLU A 227 32.11 17.40 -16.37
N THR A 228 31.94 17.01 -15.10
CA THR A 228 30.69 16.39 -14.61
C THR A 228 29.67 17.46 -14.20
N TYR A 229 28.39 17.07 -14.04
CA TYR A 229 27.35 17.97 -13.54
C TYR A 229 26.78 17.46 -12.22
N SER A 230 26.53 18.38 -11.31
CA SER A 230 25.81 18.12 -10.07
C SER A 230 24.40 18.69 -10.16
N LEU A 231 23.43 17.82 -10.03
CA LEU A 231 22.01 18.16 -9.90
C LEU A 231 21.68 18.31 -8.41
N TYR A 232 21.20 19.47 -8.01
CA TYR A 232 20.73 19.74 -6.66
C TYR A 232 19.21 19.78 -6.61
N GLY A 233 18.66 19.32 -5.50
CA GLY A 233 17.21 19.24 -5.32
C GLY A 233 16.84 18.73 -3.94
N THR A 234 15.64 18.19 -3.79
CA THR A 234 15.15 17.61 -2.54
C THR A 234 14.56 16.24 -2.75
N ASN A 235 14.61 15.43 -1.68
CA ASN A 235 13.99 14.11 -1.59
C ASN A 235 14.45 13.10 -2.66
N PHE A 236 15.64 13.26 -3.20
CA PHE A 236 16.23 12.24 -4.06
C PHE A 236 16.43 10.92 -3.32
N THR A 237 16.30 9.82 -4.05
CA THR A 237 16.60 8.47 -3.56
C THR A 237 17.54 7.76 -4.54
N LYS A 238 18.07 6.60 -4.14
CA LYS A 238 18.85 5.74 -5.05
C LYS A 238 18.08 5.29 -6.31
N TRP A 239 16.76 5.49 -6.30
CA TRP A 239 15.86 5.18 -7.40
C TRP A 239 15.49 6.40 -8.24
N SER A 240 16.01 7.57 -7.90
CA SER A 240 15.90 8.76 -8.75
C SER A 240 16.71 8.55 -10.01
N LYS A 241 16.10 8.79 -11.16
CA LYS A 241 16.72 8.69 -12.49
C LYS A 241 16.59 10.02 -13.20
N VAL A 242 17.66 10.42 -13.84
CA VAL A 242 17.75 11.68 -14.58
C VAL A 242 17.45 11.43 -16.06
N TYR A 243 16.69 12.34 -16.66
CA TYR A 243 16.39 12.35 -18.08
C TYR A 243 16.76 13.72 -18.65
N ILE A 244 17.28 13.74 -19.86
CA ILE A 244 17.54 14.94 -20.65
C ILE A 244 16.75 14.81 -21.95
N ASN A 245 15.81 15.72 -22.20
CA ASN A 245 14.90 15.64 -23.34
C ASN A 245 14.21 14.28 -23.49
N ASP A 246 13.73 13.73 -22.36
CA ASP A 246 13.09 12.41 -22.23
C ASP A 246 14.02 11.20 -22.42
N GLU A 247 15.30 11.40 -22.69
CA GLU A 247 16.29 10.33 -22.77
C GLU A 247 16.96 10.12 -21.41
N LYS A 248 16.87 8.86 -20.90
CA LYS A 248 17.48 8.48 -19.62
C LYS A 248 18.99 8.60 -19.66
N GLN A 249 19.54 9.24 -18.64
CA GLN A 249 20.98 9.40 -18.46
C GLN A 249 21.56 8.47 -17.40
N GLU A 250 22.82 8.11 -17.54
CA GLU A 250 23.58 7.54 -16.44
C GLU A 250 23.75 8.60 -15.35
N SER A 251 23.48 8.22 -14.09
CA SER A 251 23.57 9.15 -12.98
C SER A 251 23.89 8.42 -11.67
N THR A 252 24.63 9.09 -10.81
CA THR A 252 25.04 8.56 -9.51
C THR A 252 24.31 9.30 -8.39
N PHE A 253 23.51 8.58 -7.61
CA PHE A 253 22.88 9.11 -6.40
C PHE A 253 23.96 9.29 -5.32
N LEU A 254 24.17 10.51 -4.85
CA LEU A 254 25.11 10.81 -3.77
C LEU A 254 24.40 10.91 -2.41
N ASN A 255 23.30 11.66 -2.37
CA ASN A 255 22.46 11.82 -1.17
C ASN A 255 21.07 12.36 -1.57
N ASN A 256 20.22 12.63 -0.60
CA ASN A 256 18.84 13.08 -0.83
C ASN A 256 18.71 14.50 -1.42
N THR A 257 19.83 15.21 -1.59
CA THR A 257 19.85 16.55 -2.20
C THR A 257 20.79 16.66 -3.40
N ARG A 258 21.53 15.58 -3.75
CA ARG A 258 22.51 15.65 -4.84
C ARG A 258 22.58 14.35 -5.65
N ILE A 259 22.50 14.51 -6.97
CA ILE A 259 22.79 13.47 -7.97
C ILE A 259 23.91 13.99 -8.86
N GLU A 260 24.82 13.11 -9.27
CA GLU A 260 25.89 13.43 -10.19
C GLU A 260 25.64 12.80 -11.57
N LEU A 261 25.85 13.60 -12.61
CA LEU A 261 25.83 13.17 -14.01
C LEU A 261 27.26 13.14 -14.53
N PRO A 262 27.80 11.96 -14.86
CA PRO A 262 29.07 11.88 -15.54
C PRO A 262 28.91 12.33 -17.02
N ASP A 263 29.81 13.17 -17.50
CA ASP A 263 30.03 13.52 -18.91
C ASP A 263 28.76 13.68 -19.76
N SER A 264 27.85 14.56 -19.33
CA SER A 264 26.65 14.90 -20.10
C SER A 264 26.93 16.14 -20.92
N LYS A 265 26.89 16.06 -22.26
CA LYS A 265 27.01 17.21 -23.15
C LYS A 265 25.71 18.01 -23.15
N LEU A 266 25.46 18.74 -22.07
CA LEU A 266 24.30 19.62 -21.94
C LEU A 266 24.43 20.83 -22.88
N LYS A 267 23.30 21.27 -23.41
CA LYS A 267 23.18 22.44 -24.28
C LYS A 267 22.12 23.39 -23.72
N ASP A 268 22.27 24.65 -24.04
CA ASP A 268 21.23 25.64 -23.76
C ASP A 268 19.89 25.19 -24.38
N GLY A 269 18.84 25.12 -23.53
CA GLY A 269 17.52 24.72 -23.94
C GLY A 269 17.19 23.23 -23.66
N ASP A 270 18.15 22.44 -23.20
CA ASP A 270 17.84 21.05 -22.76
C ASP A 270 16.91 21.04 -21.54
N ILE A 271 15.94 20.12 -21.57
CA ILE A 271 15.00 19.92 -20.48
C ILE A 271 15.51 18.76 -19.61
N ILE A 272 15.79 19.06 -18.34
CA ILE A 272 16.25 18.08 -17.38
C ILE A 272 15.12 17.73 -16.45
N THR A 273 14.83 16.43 -16.31
CA THR A 273 13.82 15.91 -15.37
C THR A 273 14.40 14.82 -14.49
N VAL A 274 13.84 14.68 -13.29
CA VAL A 274 14.18 13.59 -12.36
C VAL A 274 12.92 12.81 -12.04
N SER A 275 12.91 11.52 -12.39
CA SER A 275 11.81 10.62 -12.11
C SER A 275 12.17 9.63 -11.01
N GLN A 276 11.22 9.36 -10.12
CA GLN A 276 11.33 8.25 -9.16
C GLN A 276 10.85 6.97 -9.83
N VAL A 277 11.70 5.96 -9.88
CA VAL A 277 11.37 4.68 -10.47
C VAL A 277 11.57 3.56 -9.43
N GLY A 278 10.86 2.46 -9.58
CA GLY A 278 11.06 1.28 -8.74
C GLY A 278 12.30 0.48 -9.15
N SER A 279 12.57 -0.61 -8.44
CA SER A 279 13.72 -1.50 -8.67
C SER A 279 13.80 -2.06 -10.10
N SER A 280 12.68 -2.10 -10.81
CA SER A 280 12.57 -2.56 -12.20
C SER A 280 12.63 -1.43 -13.24
N ASN A 281 12.98 -0.21 -12.85
CA ASN A 281 12.89 1.00 -13.69
C ASN A 281 11.49 1.25 -14.28
N THR A 282 10.46 0.76 -13.65
CA THR A 282 9.06 1.03 -13.98
C THR A 282 8.53 2.12 -13.06
N ILE A 283 7.75 3.02 -13.62
CA ILE A 283 7.02 4.04 -12.87
C ILE A 283 5.79 3.39 -12.26
#